data_d868e66efd9e3b0e2471ab66fe87ceb2
#
_entry.id   d868e66efd9e3b0e2471ab66fe87ceb2
#
_cell.length_a   1.000
_cell.length_b   1.000
_cell.length_c   1.000
_cell.angle_alpha   90.00
_cell.angle_beta   90.00
_cell.angle_gamma   90.00
#
_symmetry.space_group_name_H-M   'P 1'
#
loop_
_entity.id
_entity.type
_entity.pdbx_description
1 polymer ?
#
loop_
_entity_poly.entity_id
_entity_poly.type
_entity_poly.pdbx_seq_one_letter_code
_entity_poly.pdbx_strand_id
1 'polypeptide(L)'
;MVRYLAQTTPPDEVQVRDWTGAEIPAHVTPSGLVILAHLPDSEVDEILTPPLATFTEDTVTDPDRIRQRLAVIRDAGSIWLRGEFAPEASSVAAPVFGADGTVVAAIHAHGPSYRFPGDRSAAAVAEHVRAVAARLSQRLSGAVEVG
;
A
#
# COMPACT_ATOMS: atom_id res chain seq x y z
N MET A 1 7.70 9.47 -1.60
CA MET A 1 6.30 9.86 -1.86
C MET A 1 5.61 8.79 -2.69
N VAL A 2 4.38 8.50 -2.39
CA VAL A 2 3.50 7.65 -3.21
C VAL A 2 2.46 8.55 -3.86
N ARG A 3 2.25 8.37 -5.16
CA ARG A 3 1.21 9.08 -5.91
C ARG A 3 0.06 8.14 -6.22
N TYR A 4 -1.16 8.56 -5.92
CA TYR A 4 -2.38 7.83 -6.24
C TYR A 4 -2.80 8.13 -7.68
N LEU A 5 -2.80 7.10 -8.54
CA LEU A 5 -3.06 7.25 -9.98
C LEU A 5 -4.54 7.17 -10.33
N ALA A 6 -5.28 6.32 -9.63
CA ALA A 6 -6.71 6.12 -9.87
C ALA A 6 -7.40 5.58 -8.61
N GLN A 7 -8.65 5.92 -8.45
CA GLN A 7 -9.52 5.40 -7.39
C GLN A 7 -10.88 5.05 -7.97
N THR A 8 -11.47 3.97 -7.46
CA THR A 8 -12.87 3.64 -7.73
C THR A 8 -13.61 3.50 -6.42
N THR A 9 -14.87 3.97 -6.41
CA THR A 9 -15.73 3.93 -5.23
C THR A 9 -17.05 3.27 -5.62
N PRO A 10 -17.59 2.35 -4.80
CA PRO A 10 -18.90 1.77 -5.06
C PRO A 10 -19.98 2.86 -5.11
N PRO A 11 -20.96 2.75 -6.03
CA PRO A 11 -21.95 3.82 -6.26
C PRO A 11 -22.90 4.07 -5.09
N ASP A 12 -23.08 3.09 -4.20
CA ASP A 12 -24.03 3.14 -3.08
C ASP A 12 -23.39 3.53 -1.74
N GLU A 13 -22.10 3.87 -1.73
CA GLU A 13 -21.40 4.24 -0.50
C GLU A 13 -21.27 5.75 -0.33
N VAL A 14 -21.30 6.18 0.94
CA VAL A 14 -20.99 7.55 1.36
C VAL A 14 -19.63 7.96 0.77
N GLN A 15 -19.58 9.14 0.17
CA GLN A 15 -18.41 9.65 -0.53
C GLN A 15 -17.14 9.54 0.32
N VAL A 16 -16.25 8.63 -0.08
CA VAL A 16 -14.87 8.61 0.37
C VAL A 16 -14.10 9.65 -0.45
N ARG A 17 -13.23 10.42 0.22
CA ARG A 17 -12.38 11.40 -0.47
C ARG A 17 -11.63 10.74 -1.63
N ASP A 18 -11.72 11.33 -2.80
CA ASP A 18 -10.92 10.90 -3.94
C ASP A 18 -9.46 11.38 -3.75
N TRP A 19 -8.56 10.42 -3.65
CA TRP A 19 -7.13 10.66 -3.46
C TRP A 19 -6.35 10.72 -4.77
N THR A 20 -7.02 10.58 -5.93
CA THR A 20 -6.35 10.61 -7.23
C THR A 20 -5.51 11.87 -7.39
N GLY A 21 -4.24 11.70 -7.74
CA GLY A 21 -3.26 12.78 -7.86
C GLY A 21 -2.58 13.19 -6.55
N ALA A 22 -3.05 12.72 -5.39
CA ALA A 22 -2.41 13.03 -4.12
C ALA A 22 -1.04 12.35 -4.00
N GLU A 23 -0.10 13.03 -3.37
CA GLU A 23 1.21 12.51 -3.01
C GLU A 23 1.34 12.43 -1.49
N ILE A 24 1.62 11.25 -0.99
CA ILE A 24 1.69 10.96 0.45
C ILE A 24 3.02 10.26 0.75
N PRO A 25 3.70 10.58 1.88
CA PRO A 25 4.91 9.88 2.27
C PRO A 25 4.72 8.36 2.34
N ALA A 26 5.69 7.61 1.81
CA ALA A 26 5.56 6.16 1.66
C ALA A 26 5.43 5.42 3.00
N HIS A 27 6.05 5.92 4.06
CA HIS A 27 6.07 5.25 5.36
C HIS A 27 4.73 5.25 6.11
N VAL A 28 3.78 6.09 5.72
CA VAL A 28 2.47 6.21 6.37
C VAL A 28 1.31 5.59 5.59
N THR A 29 1.61 4.94 4.47
CA THR A 29 0.59 4.29 3.64
C THR A 29 0.92 2.82 3.40
N PRO A 30 -0.09 1.93 3.34
CA PRO A 30 0.17 0.54 3.02
C PRO A 30 0.73 0.38 1.61
N SER A 31 0.29 1.21 0.65
CA SER A 31 0.83 1.24 -0.72
C SER A 31 2.32 1.56 -0.73
N GLY A 32 2.74 2.57 0.04
CA GLY A 32 4.15 2.93 0.17
C GLY A 32 4.99 1.83 0.79
N LEU A 33 4.50 1.21 1.86
CA LEU A 33 5.24 0.16 2.55
C LEU A 33 5.41 -1.10 1.68
N VAL A 34 4.39 -1.52 0.92
CA VAL A 34 4.55 -2.69 0.02
C VAL A 34 5.50 -2.39 -1.15
N ILE A 35 5.55 -1.15 -1.63
CA ILE A 35 6.54 -0.74 -2.63
C ILE A 35 7.94 -0.73 -2.01
N LEU A 36 8.13 -0.06 -0.86
CA LEU A 36 9.42 -0.03 -0.15
C LEU A 36 9.96 -1.44 0.14
N ALA A 37 9.09 -2.37 0.50
CA ALA A 37 9.47 -3.75 0.82
C ALA A 37 10.17 -4.47 -0.35
N HIS A 38 9.99 -3.99 -1.58
CA HIS A 38 10.53 -4.61 -2.80
C HIS A 38 11.52 -3.71 -3.55
N LEU A 39 11.89 -2.55 -2.98
CA LEU A 39 12.94 -1.70 -3.52
C LEU A 39 14.33 -2.15 -3.02
N PRO A 40 15.40 -1.81 -3.76
CA PRO A 40 16.76 -1.97 -3.27
C PRO A 40 17.01 -1.25 -1.94
N ASP A 41 17.83 -1.81 -1.07
CA ASP A 41 18.09 -1.24 0.26
C ASP A 41 18.63 0.20 0.20
N SER A 42 19.42 0.56 -0.81
CA SER A 42 19.92 1.92 -1.00
C SER A 42 18.80 2.93 -1.23
N GLU A 43 17.78 2.57 -2.00
CA GLU A 43 16.61 3.44 -2.23
C GLU A 43 15.75 3.53 -0.97
N VAL A 44 15.61 2.43 -0.24
CA VAL A 44 14.90 2.43 1.05
C VAL A 44 15.60 3.35 2.05
N ASP A 45 16.92 3.31 2.13
CA ASP A 45 17.71 4.16 3.02
C ASP A 45 17.54 5.65 2.71
N GLU A 46 17.51 6.02 1.44
CA GLU A 46 17.25 7.40 1.03
C GLU A 46 15.84 7.86 1.43
N ILE A 47 14.83 7.03 1.21
CA ILE A 47 13.42 7.36 1.50
C ILE A 47 13.18 7.42 3.02
N LEU A 48 13.81 6.55 3.80
CA LEU A 48 13.67 6.48 5.24
C LEU A 48 14.67 7.35 6.01
N THR A 49 15.30 8.32 5.36
CA THR A 49 16.21 9.27 6.04
C THR A 49 15.43 10.15 7.02
N PRO A 50 15.77 10.13 8.32
CA PRO A 50 15.10 10.99 9.31
C PRO A 50 15.39 12.49 9.09
N PRO A 51 14.48 13.39 9.55
CA PRO A 51 13.25 13.09 10.27
C PRO A 51 12.10 12.68 9.34
N LEU A 52 11.37 11.62 9.72
CA LEU A 52 10.16 11.22 9.01
C LEU A 52 8.95 11.98 9.54
N ALA A 53 8.04 12.35 8.65
CA ALA A 53 6.85 13.12 9.02
C ALA A 53 5.89 12.31 9.90
N THR A 54 5.36 12.96 10.95
CA THR A 54 4.35 12.42 11.84
C THR A 54 2.99 13.00 11.49
N PHE A 55 1.98 12.18 11.36
CA PHE A 55 0.61 12.58 11.02
C PHE A 55 -0.38 12.32 12.16
N THR A 56 -0.16 11.26 12.92
CA THR A 56 -0.97 10.86 14.07
C THR A 56 -0.07 10.33 15.18
N GLU A 57 -0.64 10.03 16.35
CA GLU A 57 0.07 9.39 17.44
C GLU A 57 0.56 7.97 17.08
N ASP A 58 -0.12 7.33 16.14
CA ASP A 58 0.21 5.97 15.68
C ASP A 58 1.24 5.93 14.56
N THR A 59 1.64 7.07 14.01
CA THR A 59 2.64 7.13 12.93
C THR A 59 3.97 6.54 13.38
N VAL A 60 4.45 5.53 12.67
CA VAL A 60 5.77 4.95 12.90
C VAL A 60 6.81 5.74 12.13
N THR A 61 7.75 6.37 12.85
CA THR A 61 8.80 7.23 12.29
C THR A 61 10.21 6.71 12.51
N ASP A 62 10.36 5.60 13.22
CA ASP A 62 11.63 4.93 13.43
C ASP A 62 11.99 4.07 12.19
N PRO A 63 13.08 4.41 11.46
CA PRO A 63 13.48 3.67 10.26
C PRO A 63 13.73 2.18 10.52
N ASP A 64 14.28 1.80 11.67
CA ASP A 64 14.56 0.41 11.98
C ASP A 64 13.28 -0.41 12.20
N ARG A 65 12.29 0.17 12.86
CA ARG A 65 10.96 -0.44 13.00
C ARG A 65 10.27 -0.58 11.64
N ILE A 66 10.42 0.43 10.77
CA ILE A 66 9.87 0.35 9.40
C ILE A 66 10.56 -0.78 8.63
N ARG A 67 11.88 -0.90 8.66
CA ARG A 67 12.62 -1.99 7.99
C ARG A 67 12.19 -3.37 8.49
N GLN A 68 11.93 -3.55 9.78
CA GLN A 68 11.38 -4.80 10.30
C GLN A 68 10.02 -5.13 9.70
N ARG A 69 9.14 -4.13 9.54
CA ARG A 69 7.88 -4.31 8.81
C ARG A 69 8.08 -4.71 7.36
N LEU A 70 9.05 -4.10 6.65
CA LEU A 70 9.30 -4.42 5.25
C LEU A 70 9.67 -5.89 5.06
N ALA A 71 10.43 -6.47 5.99
CA ALA A 71 10.75 -7.90 5.97
C ALA A 71 9.49 -8.78 6.11
N VAL A 72 8.60 -8.43 7.04
CA VAL A 72 7.31 -9.13 7.23
C VAL A 72 6.42 -9.00 5.99
N ILE A 73 6.37 -7.81 5.38
CA ILE A 73 5.58 -7.55 4.18
C ILE A 73 6.04 -8.41 2.99
N ARG A 74 7.35 -8.56 2.81
CA ARG A 74 7.90 -9.43 1.75
C ARG A 74 7.40 -10.85 1.83
N ASP A 75 7.29 -11.40 3.04
CA ASP A 75 6.80 -12.75 3.27
C ASP A 75 5.28 -12.83 3.14
N ALA A 76 4.55 -11.85 3.66
CA ALA A 76 3.09 -11.85 3.68
C ALA A 76 2.45 -11.42 2.35
N GLY A 77 3.11 -10.59 1.56
CA GLY A 77 2.61 -10.04 0.29
C GLY A 77 1.56 -8.94 0.42
N SER A 78 1.28 -8.47 1.63
CA SER A 78 0.34 -7.38 1.92
C SER A 78 0.55 -6.85 3.32
N ILE A 79 -0.03 -5.66 3.60
CA ILE A 79 -0.07 -5.09 4.94
C ILE A 79 -1.36 -4.31 5.17
N TRP A 80 -1.89 -4.42 6.39
CA TRP A 80 -2.91 -3.53 6.93
C TRP A 80 -2.26 -2.40 7.72
N LEU A 81 -2.73 -1.16 7.50
CA LEU A 81 -2.46 -0.01 8.38
C LEU A 81 -3.75 0.55 8.93
N ARG A 82 -3.69 1.00 10.18
CA ARG A 82 -4.79 1.68 10.86
C ARG A 82 -4.25 2.89 11.58
N GLY A 83 -4.85 4.05 11.31
CA GLY A 83 -4.62 5.26 12.09
C GLY A 83 -3.26 5.95 11.90
N GLU A 84 -2.37 5.46 11.04
CA GLU A 84 -1.02 6.02 10.92
C GLU A 84 -0.93 7.30 10.09
N PHE A 85 -1.79 7.45 9.09
CA PHE A 85 -1.91 8.67 8.29
C PHE A 85 -3.10 9.52 8.71
N ALA A 86 -4.24 8.88 8.94
CA ALA A 86 -5.46 9.53 9.45
C ALA A 86 -6.06 8.65 10.55
N PRO A 87 -6.45 9.22 11.72
CA PRO A 87 -6.79 8.44 12.91
C PRO A 87 -7.88 7.39 12.70
N GLU A 88 -8.84 7.67 11.83
CA GLU A 88 -9.99 6.79 11.58
C GLU A 88 -9.90 6.04 10.25
N ALA A 89 -8.73 5.98 9.65
CA ALA A 89 -8.52 5.28 8.39
C ALA A 89 -8.01 3.86 8.60
N SER A 90 -8.57 2.92 7.87
CA SER A 90 -8.10 1.54 7.76
C SER A 90 -7.83 1.22 6.29
N SER A 91 -6.69 0.64 6.00
CA SER A 91 -6.30 0.36 4.62
C SER A 91 -5.38 -0.85 4.51
N VAL A 92 -5.45 -1.53 3.37
CA VAL A 92 -4.63 -2.70 3.04
C VAL A 92 -4.09 -2.57 1.62
N ALA A 93 -2.86 -2.99 1.39
CA ALA A 93 -2.26 -2.95 0.06
C ALA A 93 -1.47 -4.22 -0.27
N ALA A 94 -1.29 -4.45 -1.57
CA ALA A 94 -0.42 -5.48 -2.12
C ALA A 94 0.38 -4.93 -3.31
N PRO A 95 1.61 -5.42 -3.55
CA PRO A 95 2.48 -4.91 -4.60
C PRO A 95 2.06 -5.42 -5.99
N VAL A 96 2.33 -4.60 -6.99
CA VAL A 96 2.21 -4.94 -8.41
C VAL A 96 3.61 -4.94 -9.03
N PHE A 97 3.94 -6.02 -9.73
CA PHE A 97 5.24 -6.21 -10.36
C PHE A 97 5.16 -6.04 -11.88
N GLY A 98 6.19 -5.44 -12.45
CA GLY A 98 6.38 -5.36 -13.89
C GLY A 98 6.90 -6.67 -14.49
N ALA A 99 7.08 -6.68 -15.82
CA ALA A 99 7.55 -7.86 -16.55
C ALA A 99 8.94 -8.36 -16.13
N ASP A 100 9.79 -7.47 -15.63
CA ASP A 100 11.14 -7.78 -15.13
C ASP A 100 11.16 -8.25 -13.65
N GLY A 101 10.00 -8.36 -13.01
CA GLY A 101 9.87 -8.74 -11.62
C GLY A 101 10.13 -7.60 -10.62
N THR A 102 10.39 -6.38 -11.07
CA THR A 102 10.49 -5.22 -10.18
C THR A 102 9.12 -4.67 -9.79
N VAL A 103 9.03 -4.12 -8.57
CA VAL A 103 7.80 -3.46 -8.12
C VAL A 103 7.59 -2.17 -8.92
N VAL A 104 6.39 -1.98 -9.47
CA VAL A 104 6.05 -0.80 -10.27
C VAL A 104 4.88 0.00 -9.67
N ALA A 105 4.04 -0.64 -8.87
CA ALA A 105 2.87 -0.01 -8.26
C ALA A 105 2.38 -0.81 -7.07
N ALA A 106 1.27 -0.36 -6.48
CA ALA A 106 0.51 -1.09 -5.48
C ALA A 106 -0.99 -0.94 -5.75
N ILE A 107 -1.76 -1.94 -5.38
CA ILE A 107 -3.21 -1.85 -5.27
C ILE A 107 -3.55 -1.78 -3.79
N HIS A 108 -4.46 -0.88 -3.43
CA HIS A 108 -4.96 -0.82 -2.07
C HIS A 108 -6.49 -0.71 -2.02
N ALA A 109 -7.02 -1.11 -0.87
CA ALA A 109 -8.39 -0.84 -0.47
C ALA A 109 -8.38 -0.08 0.86
N HIS A 110 -9.27 0.88 1.03
CA HIS A 110 -9.35 1.67 2.26
C HIS A 110 -10.79 2.05 2.60
N GLY A 111 -10.97 2.43 3.84
CA GLY A 111 -12.24 2.93 4.35
C GLY A 111 -12.11 3.39 5.80
N PRO A 112 -13.19 3.94 6.37
CA PRO A 112 -13.19 4.31 7.78
C PRO A 112 -13.09 3.08 8.67
N SER A 113 -12.28 3.15 9.74
CA SER A 113 -11.99 2.01 10.62
C SER A 113 -13.23 1.40 11.26
N TYR A 114 -14.27 2.20 11.50
CA TYR A 114 -15.51 1.74 12.12
C TYR A 114 -16.35 0.82 11.21
N ARG A 115 -16.08 0.77 9.90
CA ARG A 115 -16.81 -0.09 8.97
C ARG A 115 -15.97 -0.80 7.91
N PHE A 116 -14.65 -0.61 7.90
CA PHE A 116 -13.76 -1.31 6.98
C PHE A 116 -12.66 -2.02 7.77
N PRO A 117 -12.49 -3.34 7.61
CA PRO A 117 -13.16 -4.24 6.65
C PRO A 117 -14.63 -4.60 6.96
N GLY A 118 -15.23 -4.08 8.03
CA GLY A 118 -16.60 -4.36 8.42
C GLY A 118 -16.78 -5.80 8.90
N ASP A 119 -17.84 -6.46 8.46
CA ASP A 119 -18.15 -7.87 8.81
C ASP A 119 -17.23 -8.86 8.09
N ARG A 120 -16.44 -8.40 7.12
CA ARG A 120 -15.44 -9.22 6.41
C ARG A 120 -14.22 -9.41 7.27
N SER A 121 -13.62 -10.59 7.20
CA SER A 121 -12.33 -10.79 7.85
C SER A 121 -11.24 -9.97 7.15
N ALA A 122 -10.35 -9.35 7.94
CA ALA A 122 -9.22 -8.60 7.40
C ALA A 122 -8.32 -9.49 6.51
N ALA A 123 -8.14 -10.76 6.90
CA ALA A 123 -7.39 -11.74 6.12
C ALA A 123 -8.03 -12.02 4.75
N ALA A 124 -9.34 -12.13 4.66
CA ALA A 124 -10.05 -12.37 3.39
C ALA A 124 -9.96 -11.16 2.46
N VAL A 125 -10.06 -9.95 2.99
CA VAL A 125 -9.89 -8.71 2.20
C VAL A 125 -8.44 -8.59 1.70
N ALA A 126 -7.45 -8.86 2.53
CA ALA A 126 -6.04 -8.87 2.13
C ALA A 126 -5.75 -9.91 1.03
N GLU A 127 -6.32 -11.11 1.15
CA GLU A 127 -6.21 -12.14 0.11
C GLU A 127 -6.80 -11.68 -1.22
N HIS A 128 -7.97 -11.03 -1.19
CA HIS A 128 -8.59 -10.47 -2.38
C HIS A 128 -7.72 -9.38 -3.04
N VAL A 129 -7.17 -8.47 -2.24
CA VAL A 129 -6.27 -7.40 -2.74
C VAL A 129 -5.00 -8.01 -3.35
N ARG A 130 -4.40 -9.03 -2.71
CA ARG A 130 -3.26 -9.76 -3.28
C ARG A 130 -3.61 -10.44 -4.61
N ALA A 131 -4.78 -11.06 -4.71
CA ALA A 131 -5.23 -11.72 -5.93
C ALA A 131 -5.41 -10.72 -7.09
N VAL A 132 -5.98 -9.54 -6.83
CA VAL A 132 -6.14 -8.47 -7.83
C VAL A 132 -4.78 -7.94 -8.26
N ALA A 133 -3.87 -7.69 -7.32
CA ALA A 133 -2.51 -7.23 -7.62
C ALA A 133 -1.74 -8.25 -8.46
N ALA A 134 -1.87 -9.55 -8.17
CA ALA A 134 -1.26 -10.62 -8.94
C ALA A 134 -1.80 -10.68 -10.39
N ARG A 135 -3.09 -10.51 -10.57
CA ARG A 135 -3.69 -10.45 -11.92
C ARG A 135 -3.19 -9.27 -12.73
N LEU A 136 -3.04 -8.11 -12.11
CA LEU A 136 -2.48 -6.94 -12.78
C LEU A 136 -1.01 -7.16 -13.14
N SER A 137 -0.22 -7.74 -12.25
CA SER A 137 1.18 -8.12 -12.52
C SER A 137 1.30 -9.07 -13.71
N GLN A 138 0.42 -10.06 -13.82
CA GLN A 138 0.37 -10.99 -14.94
C GLN A 138 0.03 -10.28 -16.26
N ARG A 139 -0.90 -9.32 -16.24
CA ARG A 139 -1.25 -8.53 -17.44
C ARG A 139 -0.09 -7.66 -17.90
N LEU A 140 0.66 -7.06 -16.99
CA LEU A 140 1.84 -6.27 -17.32
C LEU A 140 2.96 -7.13 -17.91
N SER A 141 3.12 -8.35 -17.43
CA SER A 141 4.07 -9.33 -17.98
C SER A 141 3.66 -9.80 -19.39
N GLY A 142 2.39 -10.09 -19.62
CA GLY A 142 1.86 -10.51 -20.91
C GLY A 142 1.87 -9.40 -21.98
N ALA A 143 1.76 -8.14 -21.58
CA ALA A 143 1.82 -7.00 -22.50
C ALA A 143 3.19 -6.81 -23.17
N VAL A 144 4.27 -7.32 -22.57
CA VAL A 144 5.64 -7.28 -23.12
C VAL A 144 5.88 -8.41 -24.13
N GLU A 145 5.19 -9.54 -24.00
CA GLU A 145 5.35 -10.70 -24.91
C GLU A 145 4.70 -10.49 -26.28
N VAL A 146 3.83 -9.50 -26.45
CA VAL A 146 3.07 -9.21 -27.68
C VAL A 146 3.67 -8.06 -28.49
N GLY A 147 4.78 -7.49 -28.01
CA GLY A 147 5.46 -6.36 -28.65
C GLY A 147 6.62 -6.78 -29.59
#